data_1094dbac565bb5f71f1aa00f2e1c2315
#
_entry.id   1094dbac565bb5f71f1aa00f2e1c2315
#
_cell.length_a   1.000
_cell.length_b   1.000
_cell.length_c   1.000
_cell.angle_alpha   90.00
_cell.angle_beta   90.00
_cell.angle_gamma   90.00
#
_symmetry.space_group_name_H-M   'P 1'
#
loop_
_entity.id
_entity.type
_entity.pdbx_description
1 polymer ?
#
loop_
_entity_poly.entity_id
_entity_poly.type
_entity_poly.pdbx_seq_one_letter_code
_entity_poly.pdbx_strand_id
1 'polypeptide(L)'
;SLCGLNCGLCPMFLNKNCPGCGGGEGNQSCKIARCSMEHGSVQYCFQCSEHPCEKYDHIDDFDSFITHRRRKADLEKARHSGVEAYNAEQIEKVKILDIFLSNYNDGRKKTLFCIAVNLLELQELQAVLWEIEHNSDIEMLTLKEKSAYIARLLKDVAATKNIDLKLRKKK
;
A
#
# COMPACT_ATOMS: atom_id res chain seq x y z
N SER A 1 3.87 8.02 0.27
CA SER A 1 5.26 8.52 0.31
C SER A 1 5.62 9.30 -0.97
N LEU A 2 6.79 9.90 -0.97
CA LEU A 2 7.33 10.84 -1.95
C LEU A 2 7.02 10.52 -3.42
N CYS A 3 7.22 9.28 -3.85
CA CYS A 3 7.07 8.86 -5.25
C CYS A 3 5.68 8.26 -5.58
N GLY A 4 4.71 8.36 -4.69
CA GLY A 4 3.40 7.76 -4.87
C GLY A 4 3.28 6.29 -4.44
N LEU A 5 4.37 5.60 -4.07
CA LEU A 5 4.25 4.31 -3.41
C LEU A 5 3.78 4.48 -1.97
N ASN A 6 2.86 3.64 -1.53
CA ASN A 6 2.45 3.65 -0.13
C ASN A 6 3.37 2.79 0.73
N CYS A 7 4.52 3.35 1.12
CA CYS A 7 5.55 2.64 1.89
C CYS A 7 5.03 2.14 3.25
N GLY A 8 4.03 2.79 3.86
CA GLY A 8 3.39 2.33 5.09
C GLY A 8 2.69 0.96 4.96
N LEU A 9 2.36 0.54 3.74
CA LEU A 9 1.76 -0.76 3.42
C LEU A 9 2.79 -1.78 2.91
N CYS A 10 4.10 -1.44 2.92
CA CYS A 10 5.15 -2.29 2.38
C CYS A 10 5.67 -3.28 3.44
N PRO A 11 5.77 -4.59 3.12
CA PRO A 11 6.35 -5.58 4.04
C PRO A 11 7.75 -5.21 4.56
N MET A 12 8.58 -4.58 3.72
CA MET A 12 9.93 -4.18 4.11
C MET A 12 9.91 -3.05 5.15
N PHE A 13 9.00 -2.09 5.03
CA PHE A 13 8.81 -1.04 6.01
C PHE A 13 8.22 -1.61 7.32
N LEU A 14 7.18 -2.43 7.23
CA LEU A 14 6.55 -3.08 8.37
C LEU A 14 7.51 -3.99 9.16
N ASN A 15 8.48 -4.60 8.48
CA ASN A 15 9.53 -5.42 9.12
C ASN A 15 10.74 -4.59 9.57
N LYS A 16 10.71 -3.25 9.48
CA LYS A 16 11.82 -2.35 9.82
C LYS A 16 13.11 -2.59 9.01
N ASN A 17 13.01 -3.26 7.85
CA ASN A 17 14.13 -3.48 6.93
C ASN A 17 14.35 -2.29 5.98
N CYS A 18 13.41 -1.36 5.92
CA CYS A 18 13.48 -0.13 5.13
C CYS A 18 12.86 1.01 5.94
N PRO A 19 13.55 2.15 6.11
CA PRO A 19 13.02 3.29 6.86
C PRO A 19 11.92 4.06 6.11
N GLY A 20 11.64 3.71 4.85
CA GLY A 20 10.79 4.52 3.97
C GLY A 20 11.52 5.74 3.42
N CYS A 21 10.80 6.56 2.65
CA CYS A 21 11.36 7.78 2.06
C CYS A 21 10.49 9.01 2.39
N GLY A 22 9.95 9.05 3.57
CA GLY A 22 9.02 10.11 3.99
C GLY A 22 9.63 11.12 4.93
N GLY A 23 10.60 11.90 4.47
CA GLY A 23 11.18 12.98 5.25
C GLY A 23 12.60 12.68 5.76
N GLY A 24 13.51 13.56 5.47
CA GLY A 24 14.89 13.49 5.90
C GLY A 24 15.67 12.34 5.26
N GLU A 25 16.47 11.69 6.06
CA GLU A 25 17.41 10.65 5.66
C GLU A 25 16.77 9.32 5.23
N GLY A 26 15.52 9.29 4.79
CA GLY A 26 14.81 8.08 4.38
C GLY A 26 15.66 7.05 3.65
N ASN A 27 15.12 6.25 2.77
CA ASN A 27 15.87 5.24 2.05
C ASN A 27 16.97 5.86 1.16
N GLN A 28 18.21 5.94 1.68
CA GLN A 28 19.38 6.54 1.02
C GLN A 28 19.70 5.92 -0.35
N SER A 29 19.33 4.66 -0.57
CA SER A 29 19.50 3.99 -1.86
C SER A 29 18.48 4.41 -2.92
N CYS A 30 17.38 5.05 -2.53
CA CYS A 30 16.34 5.48 -3.46
C CYS A 30 16.75 6.76 -4.18
N LYS A 31 16.89 6.68 -5.51
CA LYS A 31 17.24 7.84 -6.36
C LYS A 31 16.22 8.99 -6.26
N ILE A 32 14.94 8.68 -6.04
CA ILE A 32 13.88 9.70 -5.88
C ILE A 32 14.00 10.39 -4.52
N ALA A 33 14.32 9.65 -3.45
CA ALA A 33 14.51 10.26 -2.14
C ALA A 33 15.69 11.23 -2.14
N ARG A 34 16.82 10.86 -2.75
CA ARG A 34 17.95 11.78 -2.92
C ARG A 34 17.61 13.02 -3.74
N CYS A 35 16.93 12.81 -4.88
CA CYS A 35 16.46 13.91 -5.72
C CYS A 35 15.56 14.88 -4.94
N SER A 36 14.67 14.41 -4.09
CA SER A 36 13.83 15.29 -3.27
C SER A 36 14.65 16.21 -2.37
N MET A 37 15.73 15.69 -1.75
CA MET A 37 16.61 16.50 -0.91
C MET A 37 17.32 17.60 -1.71
N GLU A 38 17.69 17.33 -2.96
CA GLU A 38 18.31 18.28 -3.89
C GLU A 38 17.32 19.34 -4.41
N HIS A 39 16.00 19.04 -4.38
CA HIS A 39 14.92 19.90 -4.88
C HIS A 39 14.02 20.43 -3.75
N GLY A 40 14.62 20.86 -2.65
CA GLY A 40 13.91 21.52 -1.55
C GLY A 40 13.14 20.61 -0.61
N SER A 41 13.48 19.31 -0.59
CA SER A 41 12.86 18.33 0.31
C SER A 41 11.33 18.25 0.19
N VAL A 42 10.82 18.27 -1.03
CA VAL A 42 9.37 18.18 -1.29
C VAL A 42 8.76 16.92 -0.65
N GLN A 43 7.55 17.04 -0.12
CA GLN A 43 6.84 15.93 0.51
C GLN A 43 6.36 14.89 -0.51
N TYR A 44 5.94 15.35 -1.69
CA TYR A 44 5.52 14.54 -2.82
C TYR A 44 6.13 15.06 -4.10
N CYS A 45 6.54 14.15 -5.00
CA CYS A 45 7.20 14.52 -6.25
C CYS A 45 6.36 15.45 -7.14
N PHE A 46 5.03 15.39 -7.09
CA PHE A 46 4.18 16.31 -7.85
C PHE A 46 4.28 17.78 -7.42
N GLN A 47 4.90 18.07 -6.27
CA GLN A 47 5.19 19.43 -5.79
C GLN A 47 6.48 19.99 -6.39
N CYS A 48 7.29 19.15 -7.05
CA CYS A 48 8.49 19.58 -7.79
C CYS A 48 8.09 20.14 -9.16
N SER A 49 8.73 21.22 -9.58
CA SER A 49 8.49 21.85 -10.89
C SER A 49 8.90 20.97 -12.08
N GLU A 50 9.80 20.00 -11.85
CA GLU A 50 10.27 19.06 -12.87
C GLU A 50 9.40 17.79 -12.99
N HIS A 51 8.38 17.64 -12.15
CA HIS A 51 7.53 16.45 -12.21
C HIS A 51 6.46 16.56 -13.32
N PRO A 52 6.25 15.48 -14.15
CA PRO A 52 6.96 14.20 -14.18
C PRO A 52 8.35 14.32 -14.83
N CYS A 53 9.35 13.63 -14.30
CA CYS A 53 10.72 13.67 -14.77
C CYS A 53 11.22 12.26 -15.18
N GLU A 54 12.38 12.19 -15.82
CA GLU A 54 13.00 10.94 -16.30
C GLU A 54 13.14 9.83 -15.23
N LYS A 55 13.15 10.21 -13.94
CA LYS A 55 13.21 9.23 -12.84
C LYS A 55 11.96 8.36 -12.73
N TYR A 56 10.88 8.74 -13.42
CA TYR A 56 9.64 7.98 -13.52
C TYR A 56 9.60 7.06 -14.75
N ASP A 57 10.57 7.15 -15.65
CA ASP A 57 10.65 6.27 -16.82
C ASP A 57 10.86 4.82 -16.36
N HIS A 58 10.02 3.92 -16.87
CA HIS A 58 10.07 2.49 -16.59
C HIS A 58 9.95 2.08 -15.10
N ILE A 59 9.65 3.04 -14.19
CA ILE A 59 9.61 2.79 -12.74
C ILE A 59 8.46 1.86 -12.33
N ASP A 60 7.44 1.74 -13.18
CA ASP A 60 6.23 0.94 -12.93
C ASP A 60 6.15 -0.32 -13.82
N ASP A 61 7.21 -0.69 -14.55
CA ASP A 61 7.22 -1.85 -15.43
C ASP A 61 7.05 -3.16 -14.65
N PHE A 62 7.57 -3.23 -13.42
CA PHE A 62 7.43 -4.35 -12.50
C PHE A 62 7.31 -3.85 -11.06
N ASP A 63 6.84 -4.72 -10.19
CA ASP A 63 6.68 -4.42 -8.77
C ASP A 63 7.96 -4.81 -8.00
N SER A 64 8.20 -4.13 -6.87
CA SER A 64 9.27 -4.47 -5.91
C SER A 64 8.72 -5.34 -4.77
N PHE A 65 9.02 -5.02 -3.53
CA PHE A 65 8.38 -5.62 -2.35
C PHE A 65 6.94 -5.13 -2.12
N ILE A 66 6.55 -4.09 -2.86
CA ILE A 66 5.23 -3.49 -2.87
C ILE A 66 4.78 -3.32 -4.32
N THR A 67 3.46 -3.36 -4.56
CA THR A 67 2.92 -3.08 -5.90
C THR A 67 3.11 -1.62 -6.30
N HIS A 68 3.46 -1.39 -7.56
CA HIS A 68 3.65 -0.07 -8.15
C HIS A 68 2.41 0.43 -8.91
N ARG A 69 1.39 -0.42 -9.05
CA ARG A 69 0.23 -0.17 -9.93
C ARG A 69 -0.57 1.08 -9.61
N ARG A 70 -0.56 1.52 -8.35
CA ARG A 70 -1.30 2.72 -7.92
C ARG A 70 -0.44 3.99 -7.87
N ARG A 71 0.85 3.89 -8.10
CA ARG A 71 1.78 5.01 -7.93
C ARG A 71 1.30 6.31 -8.56
N LYS A 72 0.96 6.27 -9.85
CA LYS A 72 0.48 7.46 -10.59
C LYS A 72 -0.88 7.92 -10.06
N ALA A 73 -1.82 6.99 -9.89
CA ALA A 73 -3.16 7.30 -9.37
C ALA A 73 -3.10 7.89 -7.95
N ASP A 74 -2.21 7.40 -7.12
CA ASP A 74 -2.04 7.89 -5.74
C ASP A 74 -1.39 9.28 -5.71
N LEU A 75 -0.44 9.58 -6.60
CA LEU A 75 0.08 10.94 -6.76
C LEU A 75 -0.99 11.93 -7.24
N GLU A 76 -1.79 11.53 -8.24
CA GLU A 76 -2.89 12.35 -8.74
C GLU A 76 -3.98 12.53 -7.69
N LYS A 77 -4.32 11.48 -6.95
CA LYS A 77 -5.26 11.57 -5.83
C LYS A 77 -4.77 12.57 -4.77
N ALA A 78 -3.51 12.47 -4.35
CA ALA A 78 -2.92 13.39 -3.39
C ALA A 78 -2.89 14.84 -3.91
N ARG A 79 -2.66 15.03 -5.21
CA ARG A 79 -2.68 16.35 -5.86
C ARG A 79 -4.08 16.97 -5.87
N HIS A 80 -5.13 16.18 -6.17
CA HIS A 80 -6.49 16.68 -6.33
C HIS A 80 -7.23 16.82 -4.99
N SER A 81 -7.11 15.82 -4.10
CA SER A 81 -7.79 15.84 -2.80
C SER A 81 -7.05 16.64 -1.72
N GLY A 82 -5.80 17.01 -1.99
CA GLY A 82 -4.89 17.58 -1.00
C GLY A 82 -4.11 16.52 -0.24
N VAL A 83 -2.88 16.86 0.13
CA VAL A 83 -1.93 15.96 0.81
C VAL A 83 -2.47 15.46 2.14
N GLU A 84 -3.14 16.33 2.90
CA GLU A 84 -3.67 15.98 4.23
C GLU A 84 -4.79 14.95 4.12
N ALA A 85 -5.76 15.16 3.23
CA ALA A 85 -6.87 14.22 3.03
C ALA A 85 -6.37 12.86 2.51
N TYR A 86 -5.43 12.87 1.56
CA TYR A 86 -4.80 11.65 1.07
C TYR A 86 -4.04 10.91 2.19
N ASN A 87 -3.25 11.62 2.99
CA ASN A 87 -2.51 11.01 4.10
C ASN A 87 -3.45 10.43 5.15
N ALA A 88 -4.55 11.10 5.49
CA ALA A 88 -5.56 10.58 6.41
C ALA A 88 -6.13 9.25 5.91
N GLU A 89 -6.49 9.15 4.64
CA GLU A 89 -6.95 7.89 4.04
C GLU A 89 -5.88 6.79 4.13
N GLN A 90 -4.61 7.11 3.86
CA GLN A 90 -3.53 6.12 3.95
C GLN A 90 -3.29 5.66 5.39
N ILE A 91 -3.48 6.52 6.39
CA ILE A 91 -3.40 6.15 7.80
C ILE A 91 -4.51 5.13 8.15
N GLU A 92 -5.74 5.34 7.67
CA GLU A 92 -6.83 4.37 7.87
C GLU A 92 -6.52 3.02 7.21
N LYS A 93 -5.98 3.01 5.98
CA LYS A 93 -5.52 1.78 5.32
C LYS A 93 -4.44 1.06 6.13
N VAL A 94 -3.49 1.80 6.73
CA VAL A 94 -2.46 1.20 7.59
C VAL A 94 -3.09 0.55 8.82
N LYS A 95 -4.08 1.19 9.47
CA LYS A 95 -4.80 0.60 10.62
C LYS A 95 -5.51 -0.70 10.24
N ILE A 96 -6.20 -0.72 9.09
CA ILE A 96 -6.87 -1.92 8.58
C ILE A 96 -5.85 -3.04 8.32
N LEU A 97 -4.71 -2.70 7.69
CA LEU A 97 -3.65 -3.67 7.47
C LEU A 97 -3.10 -4.23 8.79
N ASP A 98 -2.92 -3.40 9.80
CA ASP A 98 -2.45 -3.82 11.13
C ASP A 98 -3.44 -4.80 11.78
N ILE A 99 -4.74 -4.55 11.70
CA ILE A 99 -5.79 -5.48 12.14
C ILE A 99 -5.67 -6.83 11.40
N PHE A 100 -5.53 -6.82 10.07
CA PHE A 100 -5.38 -8.05 9.29
C PHE A 100 -4.12 -8.82 9.66
N LEU A 101 -3.01 -8.13 9.88
CA LEU A 101 -1.74 -8.77 10.21
C LEU A 101 -1.68 -9.29 11.64
N SER A 102 -2.25 -8.55 12.61
CA SER A 102 -2.20 -8.89 14.03
C SER A 102 -3.19 -10.00 14.38
N ASN A 103 -4.41 -9.97 13.81
CA ASN A 103 -5.49 -10.84 14.23
C ASN A 103 -5.75 -12.02 13.29
N TYR A 104 -5.32 -11.93 12.02
CA TYR A 104 -5.78 -12.85 10.97
C TYR A 104 -4.66 -13.40 10.08
N ASN A 105 -3.40 -13.12 10.37
CA ASN A 105 -2.29 -13.60 9.56
C ASN A 105 -1.70 -14.90 10.13
N ASP A 106 -1.84 -16.00 9.39
CA ASP A 106 -1.25 -17.32 9.70
C ASP A 106 0.26 -17.41 9.38
N GLY A 107 0.93 -16.29 9.11
CA GLY A 107 2.32 -16.21 8.68
C GLY A 107 2.54 -16.32 7.17
N ARG A 108 1.51 -16.67 6.38
CA ARG A 108 1.61 -16.92 4.93
C ARG A 108 0.89 -15.89 4.07
N LYS A 109 0.04 -15.05 4.66
CA LYS A 109 -0.82 -14.13 3.92
C LYS A 109 -0.37 -12.67 3.96
N LYS A 110 0.73 -12.34 4.65
CA LYS A 110 1.23 -10.96 4.80
C LYS A 110 1.31 -10.22 3.47
N THR A 111 1.97 -10.82 2.47
CA THR A 111 2.13 -10.19 1.15
C THR A 111 0.78 -9.96 0.47
N LEU A 112 -0.14 -10.92 0.54
CA LEU A 112 -1.49 -10.78 -0.03
C LEU A 112 -2.24 -9.63 0.64
N PHE A 113 -2.23 -9.54 1.97
CA PHE A 113 -2.89 -8.47 2.71
C PHE A 113 -2.29 -7.11 2.37
N CYS A 114 -0.95 -6.98 2.31
CA CYS A 114 -0.29 -5.75 1.90
C CYS A 114 -0.69 -5.31 0.47
N ILE A 115 -0.79 -6.25 -0.48
CA ILE A 115 -1.19 -5.96 -1.86
C ILE A 115 -2.67 -5.55 -1.91
N ALA A 116 -3.55 -6.28 -1.23
CA ALA A 116 -4.97 -6.00 -1.21
C ALA A 116 -5.26 -4.61 -0.63
N VAL A 117 -4.70 -4.31 0.54
CA VAL A 117 -4.89 -2.99 1.18
C VAL A 117 -4.30 -1.86 0.34
N ASN A 118 -3.23 -2.13 -0.42
CA ASN A 118 -2.67 -1.15 -1.33
C ASN A 118 -3.59 -0.87 -2.55
N LEU A 119 -4.17 -1.92 -3.14
CA LEU A 119 -4.89 -1.84 -4.41
C LEU A 119 -6.38 -1.52 -4.27
N LEU A 120 -7.01 -1.96 -3.18
CA LEU A 120 -8.44 -1.74 -2.93
C LEU A 120 -8.68 -0.35 -2.35
N GLU A 121 -9.87 0.20 -2.59
CA GLU A 121 -10.28 1.48 -2.03
C GLU A 121 -10.60 1.34 -0.53
N LEU A 122 -10.52 2.45 0.21
CA LEU A 122 -10.74 2.43 1.67
C LEU A 122 -12.13 1.89 2.03
N GLN A 123 -13.17 2.30 1.30
CA GLN A 123 -14.55 1.86 1.56
C GLN A 123 -14.72 0.35 1.38
N GLU A 124 -14.01 -0.25 0.43
CA GLU A 124 -14.04 -1.70 0.20
C GLU A 124 -13.38 -2.47 1.32
N LEU A 125 -12.25 -1.94 1.81
CA LEU A 125 -11.54 -2.51 2.95
C LEU A 125 -12.36 -2.40 4.24
N GLN A 126 -13.06 -1.29 4.43
CA GLN A 126 -13.98 -1.09 5.55
C GLN A 126 -15.17 -2.04 5.48
N ALA A 127 -15.73 -2.28 4.28
CA ALA A 127 -16.81 -3.25 4.11
C ALA A 127 -16.34 -4.69 4.44
N VAL A 128 -15.14 -5.07 4.02
CA VAL A 128 -14.55 -6.37 4.39
C VAL A 128 -14.34 -6.47 5.90
N LEU A 129 -13.82 -5.42 6.53
CA LEU A 129 -13.62 -5.41 7.98
C LEU A 129 -14.95 -5.50 8.73
N TRP A 130 -15.96 -4.75 8.30
CA TRP A 130 -17.30 -4.81 8.85
C TRP A 130 -17.92 -6.22 8.76
N GLU A 131 -17.80 -6.89 7.62
CA GLU A 131 -18.26 -8.27 7.44
C GLU A 131 -17.58 -9.24 8.41
N ILE A 132 -16.27 -9.07 8.60
CA ILE A 132 -15.49 -9.89 9.55
C ILE A 132 -15.97 -9.68 10.99
N GLU A 133 -16.19 -8.43 11.39
CA GLU A 133 -16.60 -8.06 12.75
C GLU A 133 -18.05 -8.48 13.10
N HIS A 134 -18.92 -8.61 12.08
CA HIS A 134 -20.33 -8.97 12.27
C HIS A 134 -20.63 -10.44 11.96
N ASN A 135 -19.64 -11.23 11.63
CA ASN A 135 -19.76 -12.67 11.40
C ASN A 135 -19.31 -13.48 12.62
N SER A 136 -20.27 -13.87 13.46
CA SER A 136 -20.02 -14.65 14.69
C SER A 136 -19.33 -15.98 14.44
N ASP A 137 -19.50 -16.60 13.25
CA ASP A 137 -18.88 -17.88 12.92
C ASP A 137 -17.36 -17.78 12.84
N ILE A 138 -16.83 -16.59 12.58
CA ILE A 138 -15.38 -16.36 12.51
C ILE A 138 -14.70 -16.60 13.87
N GLU A 139 -15.36 -16.30 14.97
CA GLU A 139 -14.78 -16.49 16.31
C GLU A 139 -14.42 -17.95 16.58
N MET A 140 -15.18 -18.89 16.03
CA MET A 140 -15.00 -20.33 16.20
C MET A 140 -13.88 -20.91 15.30
N LEU A 141 -13.41 -20.15 14.32
CA LEU A 141 -12.39 -20.59 13.37
C LEU A 141 -10.99 -20.57 13.97
N THR A 142 -10.16 -21.51 13.56
CA THR A 142 -8.71 -21.44 13.81
C THR A 142 -8.08 -20.27 13.07
N LEU A 143 -6.89 -19.80 13.49
CA LEU A 143 -6.19 -18.70 12.83
C LEU A 143 -5.96 -18.99 11.34
N LYS A 144 -5.68 -20.22 10.96
CA LYS A 144 -5.49 -20.63 9.56
C LYS A 144 -6.78 -20.48 8.74
N GLU A 145 -7.91 -20.86 9.29
CA GLU A 145 -9.23 -20.72 8.66
C GLU A 145 -9.65 -19.27 8.56
N LYS A 146 -9.46 -18.47 9.64
CA LYS A 146 -9.65 -17.00 9.63
C LYS A 146 -8.85 -16.35 8.52
N SER A 147 -7.55 -16.69 8.44
CA SER A 147 -6.64 -16.15 7.41
C SER A 147 -7.09 -16.53 5.99
N ALA A 148 -7.55 -17.75 5.78
CA ALA A 148 -8.06 -18.21 4.48
C ALA A 148 -9.37 -17.51 4.11
N TYR A 149 -10.28 -17.32 5.07
CA TYR A 149 -11.55 -16.64 4.88
C TYR A 149 -11.36 -15.20 4.42
N ILE A 150 -10.53 -14.42 5.15
CA ILE A 150 -10.26 -13.03 4.81
C ILE A 150 -9.53 -12.91 3.47
N ALA A 151 -8.56 -13.80 3.20
CA ALA A 151 -7.90 -13.84 1.91
C ALA A 151 -8.88 -14.09 0.76
N ARG A 152 -9.95 -14.87 0.98
CA ARG A 152 -11.03 -15.08 0.01
C ARG A 152 -11.83 -13.80 -0.18
N LEU A 153 -12.35 -13.18 0.88
CA LEU A 153 -13.11 -11.94 0.80
C LEU A 153 -12.36 -10.86 0.01
N LEU A 154 -11.09 -10.63 0.34
CA LEU A 154 -10.26 -9.65 -0.36
C LEU A 154 -10.10 -9.99 -1.85
N LYS A 155 -9.96 -11.28 -2.20
CA LYS A 155 -9.87 -11.72 -3.60
C LYS A 155 -11.21 -11.55 -4.33
N ASP A 156 -12.32 -11.83 -3.67
CA ASP A 156 -13.66 -11.68 -4.25
C ASP A 156 -13.92 -10.20 -4.58
N VAL A 157 -13.62 -9.30 -3.66
CA VAL A 157 -13.68 -7.84 -3.91
C VAL A 157 -12.75 -7.43 -5.06
N ALA A 158 -11.50 -7.90 -5.07
CA ALA A 158 -10.55 -7.60 -6.14
C ALA A 158 -11.01 -8.12 -7.51
N ALA A 159 -11.65 -9.30 -7.54
CA ALA A 159 -12.15 -9.92 -8.77
C ALA A 159 -13.28 -9.09 -9.42
N THR A 160 -14.16 -8.46 -8.64
CA THR A 160 -15.22 -7.58 -9.17
C THR A 160 -14.65 -6.39 -9.96
N LYS A 161 -13.39 -6.05 -9.72
CA LYS A 161 -12.67 -4.93 -10.37
C LYS A 161 -11.57 -5.38 -11.33
N ASN A 162 -11.47 -6.68 -11.61
CA ASN A 162 -10.40 -7.26 -12.42
C ASN A 162 -8.99 -6.94 -11.86
N ILE A 163 -8.86 -6.87 -10.53
CA ILE A 163 -7.58 -6.63 -9.85
C ILE A 163 -6.94 -7.96 -9.47
N ASP A 164 -5.74 -8.24 -10.00
CA ASP A 164 -4.93 -9.38 -9.55
C ASP A 164 -4.12 -9.01 -8.29
N LEU A 165 -4.30 -9.77 -7.21
CA LEU A 165 -3.59 -9.57 -5.94
C LEU A 165 -2.21 -10.27 -5.92
N LYS A 166 -1.45 -10.17 -7.03
CA LYS A 166 -0.08 -10.65 -7.14
C LYS A 166 0.87 -9.53 -7.54
N LEU A 167 2.13 -9.63 -7.13
CA LEU A 167 3.19 -8.73 -7.60
C LEU A 167 3.58 -9.11 -9.04
N ARG A 168 3.77 -8.09 -9.88
CA ARG A 168 4.31 -8.23 -11.23
C ARG A 168 5.82 -8.42 -11.13
N LYS A 169 6.31 -9.55 -11.62
CA LYS A 169 7.75 -9.86 -11.63
C LYS A 169 8.44 -9.17 -12.82
N LYS A 170 9.71 -8.85 -12.64
CA LYS A 170 10.59 -8.51 -13.77
C LYS A 170 10.68 -9.73 -14.69
N LYS A 171 10.40 -9.53 -15.95
CA LYS A 171 10.61 -10.56 -17.00
C LYS A 171 12.08 -10.70 -17.29
#